data_25f471544503456a6ec80db995fa9c5c
#
_entry.id   25f471544503456a6ec80db995fa9c5c
#
_cell.length_a   1.000
_cell.length_b   1.000
_cell.length_c   1.000
_cell.angle_alpha   90.00
_cell.angle_beta   90.00
_cell.angle_gamma   90.00
#
_symmetry.space_group_name_H-M   'P 1'
#
loop_
_entity.id
_entity.type
_entity.pdbx_description
1 polymer ?
#
loop_
_entity_poly.entity_id
_entity_poly.type
_entity_poly.pdbx_seq_one_letter_code
_entity_poly.pdbx_strand_id
1 'polypeptide(L)'
;IASGAPIEFLIPSEGIFWDLEGAAILASTKNESEAKVLFNWIYSKNAMQIYGQDYAVLGRPDVESNAKYHPYGRQIIDKLIDINIEQMSEKKDSILSEWNKRYRKSK
;
A
#
# COMPACT_ATOMS: atom_id res chain seq x y z
N ILE A 1 -16.12 -5.47 6.93
CA ILE A 1 -16.08 -6.87 7.37
C ILE A 1 -15.96 -6.91 8.90
N ALA A 2 -14.91 -6.35 9.48
CA ALA A 2 -14.76 -6.33 10.96
C ALA A 2 -15.92 -5.63 11.69
N SER A 3 -16.58 -4.68 11.04
CA SER A 3 -17.74 -3.94 11.55
C SER A 3 -19.10 -4.60 11.21
N GLY A 4 -19.08 -5.84 10.71
CA GLY A 4 -20.32 -6.56 10.36
C GLY A 4 -20.95 -6.11 9.03
N ALA A 5 -20.28 -5.33 8.22
CA ALA A 5 -20.79 -4.95 6.92
C ALA A 5 -20.93 -6.18 6.00
N PRO A 6 -22.04 -6.33 5.25
CA PRO A 6 -22.29 -7.46 4.36
C PRO A 6 -21.48 -7.30 3.04
N ILE A 7 -20.17 -7.33 3.15
CA ILE A 7 -19.23 -7.21 2.03
C ILE A 7 -18.31 -8.43 1.99
N GLU A 8 -17.95 -8.83 0.80
CA GLU A 8 -16.98 -9.88 0.54
C GLU A 8 -15.76 -9.30 -0.16
N PHE A 9 -14.59 -9.83 0.17
CA PHE A 9 -13.34 -9.48 -0.47
C PHE A 9 -13.02 -10.53 -1.54
N LEU A 10 -12.95 -10.10 -2.79
CA LEU A 10 -12.64 -10.97 -3.92
C LEU A 10 -11.21 -10.75 -4.39
N ILE A 11 -10.49 -11.85 -4.58
CA ILE A 11 -9.17 -11.85 -5.20
C ILE A 11 -9.34 -12.33 -6.64
N PRO A 12 -9.14 -11.46 -7.64
CA PRO A 12 -9.20 -11.85 -9.04
C PRO A 12 -8.15 -12.92 -9.39
N SER A 13 -8.47 -13.79 -10.34
CA SER A 13 -7.53 -14.80 -10.84
C SER A 13 -6.30 -14.18 -11.50
N GLU A 14 -6.46 -13.01 -12.09
CA GLU A 14 -5.44 -12.21 -12.74
C GLU A 14 -4.43 -11.60 -11.76
N GLY A 15 -4.77 -11.55 -10.49
CA GLY A 15 -3.97 -11.00 -9.42
C GLY A 15 -4.51 -9.71 -8.84
N ILE A 16 -3.78 -9.15 -7.89
CA ILE A 16 -4.14 -7.94 -7.14
C ILE A 16 -3.14 -6.85 -7.45
N PHE A 17 -3.66 -5.68 -7.78
CA PHE A 17 -2.84 -4.46 -7.86
C PHE A 17 -2.39 -4.03 -6.47
N TRP A 18 -1.18 -3.49 -6.38
CA TRP A 18 -0.58 -3.01 -5.14
C TRP A 18 0.12 -1.67 -5.35
N ASP A 19 0.35 -0.95 -4.27
CA ASP A 19 1.09 0.29 -4.25
C ASP A 19 2.04 0.32 -3.06
N LEU A 20 3.03 1.22 -3.09
CA LEU A 20 4.02 1.40 -2.04
C LEU A 20 3.79 2.74 -1.34
N GLU A 21 3.71 2.69 -0.02
CA GLU A 21 3.86 3.89 0.79
C GLU A 21 5.34 4.16 1.04
N GLY A 22 5.78 5.37 0.74
CA GLY A 22 7.15 5.81 0.92
C GLY A 22 7.26 6.95 1.92
N ALA A 23 8.38 7.04 2.60
CA ALA A 23 8.74 8.18 3.42
C ALA A 23 10.08 8.76 2.97
N ALA A 24 10.25 10.07 3.09
CA ALA A 24 11.50 10.75 2.76
C ALA A 24 11.77 11.89 3.73
N ILE A 25 13.04 12.15 3.97
CA ILE A 25 13.50 13.34 4.72
C ILE A 25 13.75 14.46 3.72
N LEU A 26 13.08 15.60 3.93
CA LEU A 26 13.29 16.76 3.07
C LEU A 26 14.69 17.32 3.25
N ALA A 27 15.40 17.60 2.15
CA ALA A 27 16.75 18.16 2.18
C ALA A 27 16.83 19.56 2.83
N SER A 28 15.70 20.28 2.88
CA SER A 28 15.58 21.61 3.49
C SER A 28 15.22 21.59 4.98
N THR A 29 15.11 20.41 5.60
CA THR A 29 14.75 20.34 7.02
C THR A 29 15.82 20.97 7.90
N LYS A 30 15.38 21.71 8.92
CA LYS A 30 16.28 22.25 9.97
C LYS A 30 16.46 21.29 11.14
N ASN A 31 15.68 20.20 11.18
CA ASN A 31 15.64 19.20 12.26
C ASN A 31 16.07 17.82 11.72
N GLU A 32 17.22 17.77 11.05
CA GLU A 32 17.67 16.56 10.35
C GLU A 32 17.91 15.37 11.28
N SER A 33 18.46 15.63 12.46
CA SER A 33 18.73 14.59 13.47
C SER A 33 17.44 13.94 13.98
N GLU A 34 16.43 14.74 14.30
CA GLU A 34 15.13 14.29 14.76
C GLU A 34 14.35 13.58 13.65
N ALA A 35 14.44 14.12 12.42
CA ALA A 35 13.84 13.49 11.25
C ALA A 35 14.42 12.10 11.00
N LYS A 36 15.74 11.91 11.16
CA LYS A 36 16.39 10.60 11.04
C LYS A 36 15.94 9.62 12.13
N VAL A 37 15.76 10.10 13.36
CA VAL A 37 15.24 9.26 14.46
C VAL A 37 13.83 8.76 14.11
N LEU A 38 12.94 9.66 13.68
CA LEU A 38 11.59 9.29 13.25
C LEU A 38 11.62 8.33 12.05
N PHE A 39 12.44 8.62 11.05
CA PHE A 39 12.57 7.78 9.85
C PHE A 39 13.02 6.36 10.20
N ASN A 40 14.02 6.21 11.07
CA ASN A 40 14.47 4.91 11.56
C ASN A 40 13.38 4.19 12.37
N TRP A 41 12.58 4.92 13.14
CA TRP A 41 11.48 4.34 13.88
C TRP A 41 10.37 3.81 12.95
N ILE A 42 10.02 4.53 11.88
CA ILE A 42 9.02 4.11 10.89
C ILE A 42 9.35 2.72 10.32
N TYR A 43 10.64 2.42 10.11
CA TYR A 43 11.10 1.12 9.62
C TYR A 43 11.35 0.07 10.71
N SER A 44 11.14 0.41 11.98
CA SER A 44 11.34 -0.52 13.09
C SER A 44 10.28 -1.63 13.11
N LYS A 45 10.60 -2.75 13.76
CA LYS A 45 9.62 -3.82 14.01
C LYS A 45 8.38 -3.31 14.75
N ASN A 46 8.59 -2.46 15.74
CA ASN A 46 7.51 -1.90 16.54
C ASN A 46 6.52 -1.09 15.68
N ALA A 47 7.03 -0.22 14.82
CA ALA A 47 6.18 0.53 13.90
C ALA A 47 5.46 -0.41 12.92
N MET A 48 6.14 -1.38 12.34
CA MET A 48 5.54 -2.33 11.42
C MET A 48 4.48 -3.23 12.09
N GLN A 49 4.63 -3.56 13.38
CA GLN A 49 3.59 -4.25 14.14
C GLN A 49 2.33 -3.40 14.31
N ILE A 50 2.48 -2.08 14.45
CA ILE A 50 1.35 -1.15 14.48
C ILE A 50 0.68 -1.10 13.10
N TYR A 51 1.45 -0.90 12.03
CA TYR A 51 0.92 -0.94 10.66
C TYR A 51 0.25 -2.27 10.31
N GLY A 52 0.77 -3.38 10.81
CA GLY A 52 0.21 -4.72 10.59
C GLY A 52 -1.19 -4.93 11.20
N GLN A 53 -1.70 -3.98 11.97
CA GLN A 53 -3.09 -4.01 12.43
C GLN A 53 -4.06 -3.60 11.31
N ASP A 54 -3.61 -2.74 10.38
CA ASP A 54 -4.44 -2.16 9.33
C ASP A 54 -4.04 -2.62 7.92
N TYR A 55 -2.78 -3.05 7.73
CA TYR A 55 -2.26 -3.44 6.41
C TYR A 55 -1.94 -4.93 6.33
N ALA A 56 -2.38 -5.56 5.24
CA ALA A 56 -2.15 -6.99 4.98
C ALA A 56 -0.69 -7.30 4.64
N VAL A 57 -0.03 -6.40 3.91
CA VAL A 57 1.34 -6.54 3.43
C VAL A 57 2.19 -5.41 4.02
N LEU A 58 3.31 -5.80 4.61
CA LEU A 58 4.24 -4.88 5.25
C LEU A 58 5.56 -4.85 4.48
N GLY A 59 6.24 -3.70 4.51
CA GLY A 59 7.57 -3.52 3.92
C GLY A 59 8.68 -4.33 4.62
N ARG A 60 8.37 -5.00 5.73
CA ARG A 60 9.28 -5.89 6.46
C ARG A 60 8.76 -7.32 6.46
N PRO A 61 9.46 -8.27 5.79
CA PRO A 61 9.02 -9.66 5.71
C PRO A 61 9.14 -10.42 7.05
N ASP A 62 9.91 -9.88 8.01
CA ASP A 62 10.10 -10.46 9.34
C ASP A 62 9.03 -10.00 10.37
N VAL A 63 8.02 -9.26 9.92
CA VAL A 63 6.86 -8.84 10.72
C VAL A 63 5.59 -9.38 10.07
N GLU A 64 4.78 -10.04 10.86
CA GLU A 64 3.49 -10.57 10.40
C GLU A 64 2.38 -9.54 10.63
N SER A 65 1.49 -9.42 9.65
CA SER A 65 0.26 -8.64 9.79
C SER A 65 -0.76 -9.39 10.65
N ASN A 66 -1.67 -8.65 11.29
CA ASN A 66 -2.73 -9.24 12.10
C ASN A 66 -3.82 -9.83 11.18
N ALA A 67 -3.90 -11.17 11.14
CA ALA A 67 -4.86 -11.91 10.32
C ALA A 67 -6.34 -11.59 10.63
N LYS A 68 -6.64 -11.00 11.80
CA LYS A 68 -8.01 -10.62 12.18
C LYS A 68 -8.62 -9.60 11.20
N TYR A 69 -7.80 -8.69 10.69
CA TYR A 69 -8.24 -7.65 9.77
C TYR A 69 -8.01 -8.01 8.30
N HIS A 70 -7.17 -9.02 8.06
CA HIS A 70 -6.76 -9.43 6.71
C HIS A 70 -6.98 -10.94 6.56
N PRO A 71 -8.17 -11.38 6.17
CA PRO A 71 -8.54 -12.81 6.14
C PRO A 71 -7.64 -13.66 5.25
N TYR A 72 -6.91 -13.04 4.33
CA TYR A 72 -5.97 -13.73 3.43
C TYR A 72 -4.52 -13.68 3.91
N GLY A 73 -4.19 -12.84 4.91
CA GLY A 73 -2.85 -12.73 5.47
C GLY A 73 -1.76 -12.59 4.40
N ARG A 74 -0.63 -13.28 4.59
CA ARG A 74 0.49 -13.27 3.64
C ARG A 74 0.20 -13.94 2.29
N GLN A 75 -0.86 -14.73 2.17
CA GLN A 75 -1.25 -15.36 0.89
C GLN A 75 -1.57 -14.34 -0.20
N ILE A 76 -1.90 -13.11 0.18
CA ILE A 76 -2.05 -11.98 -0.75
C ILE A 76 -0.77 -11.73 -1.55
N ILE A 77 0.41 -11.91 -0.96
CA ILE A 77 1.70 -11.61 -1.60
C ILE A 77 1.86 -12.43 -2.89
N ASP A 78 1.45 -13.69 -2.87
CA ASP A 78 1.53 -14.59 -4.02
C ASP A 78 0.55 -14.21 -5.15
N LYS A 79 -0.36 -13.28 -4.86
CA LYS A 79 -1.38 -12.77 -5.79
C LYS A 79 -1.08 -11.36 -6.30
N LEU A 80 -0.01 -10.74 -5.81
CA LEU A 80 0.38 -9.42 -6.30
C LEU A 80 0.87 -9.51 -7.74
N ILE A 81 0.33 -8.66 -8.61
CA ILE A 81 0.79 -8.59 -10.01
C ILE A 81 2.16 -7.92 -10.06
N ASP A 82 2.98 -8.33 -11.02
CA ASP A 82 4.21 -7.63 -11.33
C ASP A 82 3.88 -6.29 -12.01
N ILE A 83 4.34 -5.19 -11.41
CA ILE A 83 4.09 -3.84 -11.93
C ILE A 83 5.40 -3.13 -12.24
N ASN A 84 5.45 -2.50 -13.40
CA ASN A 84 6.53 -1.61 -13.76
C ASN A 84 6.17 -0.17 -13.37
N ILE A 85 6.70 0.29 -12.22
CA ILE A 85 6.40 1.61 -11.65
C ILE A 85 6.82 2.75 -12.58
N GLU A 86 7.95 2.61 -13.29
CA GLU A 86 8.44 3.59 -14.25
C GLU A 86 7.46 3.74 -15.42
N GLN A 87 7.06 2.64 -16.02
CA GLN A 87 6.06 2.63 -17.09
C GLN A 87 4.70 3.18 -16.63
N MET A 88 4.30 2.91 -15.40
CA MET A 88 3.07 3.47 -14.82
C MET A 88 3.16 4.98 -14.68
N SER A 89 4.29 5.51 -14.22
CA SER A 89 4.54 6.93 -14.12
C SER A 89 4.45 7.63 -15.48
N GLU A 90 5.08 7.07 -16.51
CA GLU A 90 5.04 7.59 -17.87
C GLU A 90 3.63 7.58 -18.47
N LYS A 91 2.84 6.56 -18.18
CA LYS A 91 1.47 6.39 -18.71
C LYS A 91 0.38 7.03 -17.85
N LYS A 92 0.71 7.63 -16.72
CA LYS A 92 -0.26 8.16 -15.75
C LYS A 92 -1.34 9.01 -16.40
N ASP A 93 -0.94 10.02 -17.18
CA ASP A 93 -1.89 10.97 -17.76
C ASP A 93 -2.80 10.32 -18.80
N SER A 94 -2.27 9.40 -19.60
CA SER A 94 -3.06 8.64 -20.58
C SER A 94 -4.06 7.72 -19.89
N ILE A 95 -3.67 7.04 -18.83
CA ILE A 95 -4.54 6.16 -18.03
C ILE A 95 -5.68 6.99 -17.40
N LEU A 96 -5.34 8.12 -16.75
CA LEU A 96 -6.34 8.99 -16.14
C LEU A 96 -7.31 9.60 -17.18
N SER A 97 -6.79 9.97 -18.35
CA SER A 97 -7.63 10.48 -19.45
C SER A 97 -8.63 9.42 -19.92
N GLU A 98 -8.15 8.19 -20.14
CA GLU A 98 -9.01 7.08 -20.60
C GLU A 98 -10.03 6.67 -19.53
N TRP A 99 -9.64 6.64 -18.27
CA TRP A 99 -10.55 6.40 -17.15
C TRP A 99 -11.67 7.45 -17.11
N ASN A 100 -11.33 8.74 -17.23
CA ASN A 100 -12.30 9.81 -17.23
C ASN A 100 -13.29 9.72 -18.40
N LYS A 101 -12.82 9.34 -19.59
CA LYS A 101 -13.71 9.12 -20.75
C LYS A 101 -14.71 8.01 -20.52
N ARG A 102 -14.26 6.90 -19.90
CA ARG A 102 -15.12 5.72 -19.71
C ARG A 102 -16.09 5.85 -18.56
N TYR A 103 -15.66 6.43 -17.46
CA TYR A 103 -16.36 6.34 -16.18
C TYR A 103 -16.85 7.66 -15.60
N ARG A 104 -16.26 8.79 -15.94
CA ARG A 104 -16.81 10.09 -15.55
C ARG A 104 -17.94 10.47 -16.53
N LYS A 105 -19.18 10.25 -16.10
CA LYS A 105 -20.33 10.89 -16.76
C LYS A 105 -20.16 12.40 -16.62
N SER A 106 -20.16 13.10 -17.74
CA SER A 106 -20.34 14.56 -17.75
C SER A 106 -21.61 14.87 -16.97
N LYS A 107 -21.50 15.67 -15.92
CA LYS A 107 -22.65 16.28 -15.27
C LYS A 107 -23.19 17.38 -16.15
#